data_847fe96f2c67500032e4344f70859a3a
#
_entry.id   847fe96f2c67500032e4344f70859a3a
#
_cell.length_a   1.000
_cell.length_b   1.000
_cell.length_c   1.000
_cell.angle_alpha   90.00
_cell.angle_beta   90.00
_cell.angle_gamma   90.00
#
_symmetry.space_group_name_H-M   'P 1'
#
loop_
_entity.id
_entity.type
_entity.pdbx_description
1 polymer ?
#
loop_
_entity_poly.entity_id
_entity_poly.type
_entity_poly.pdbx_seq_one_letter_code
_entity_poly.pdbx_strand_id
1 'polypeptide(L)'
;MSRKLASVVRVAKVSDIVNSDNLSVAEMEDKGWRVVVSWGSLKAGDLAVYFEIDSALPVDDSRYGFLKQRCLKEFKRGDEVVLSTLRIKTVKLRGVISQGLLLPLVDFPELSECGVGDDVSSILHIEHYDELAAPFRHEHGVFVARSESRGEFPSFIPKTDEERIQNLVEYFETMKGKRFGAPSKAWLNL
;
A
#
# COMPACT_ATOMS: atom_id res chain seq x y z
N MET A 1 13.96 9.26 -8.65
CA MET A 1 12.75 9.00 -9.46
C MET A 1 11.56 9.02 -8.51
N SER A 2 10.52 9.78 -8.82
CA SER A 2 9.27 9.75 -8.02
C SER A 2 8.58 8.39 -8.23
N ARG A 3 7.97 7.85 -7.18
CA ARG A 3 7.19 6.61 -7.23
C ARG A 3 5.89 6.88 -7.99
N LYS A 4 5.58 6.04 -8.98
CA LYS A 4 4.29 6.12 -9.69
C LYS A 4 3.20 5.57 -8.79
N LEU A 5 2.25 6.42 -8.39
CA LEU A 5 1.14 6.04 -7.51
C LEU A 5 -0.03 5.45 -8.28
N ALA A 6 -0.22 5.91 -9.52
CA ALA A 6 -1.17 5.33 -10.46
C ALA A 6 -0.51 5.16 -11.83
N SER A 7 -0.70 4.02 -12.48
CA SER A 7 -0.12 3.75 -13.80
C SER A 7 -1.03 2.89 -14.66
N VAL A 8 -0.95 3.08 -15.98
CA VAL A 8 -1.62 2.18 -16.94
C VAL A 8 -0.84 0.87 -17.02
N VAL A 9 -1.51 -0.23 -16.89
CA VAL A 9 -0.92 -1.58 -16.92
C VAL A 9 -1.72 -2.49 -17.85
N ARG A 10 -1.07 -3.56 -18.32
CA ARG A 10 -1.75 -4.65 -19.03
C ARG A 10 -1.96 -5.82 -18.07
N VAL A 11 -3.16 -6.39 -18.12
CA VAL A 11 -3.52 -7.58 -17.35
C VAL A 11 -2.90 -8.79 -18.04
N ALA A 12 -1.99 -9.49 -17.37
CA ALA A 12 -1.38 -10.71 -17.89
C ALA A 12 -2.31 -11.91 -17.75
N LYS A 13 -2.98 -12.01 -16.60
CA LYS A 13 -3.80 -13.18 -16.28
C LYS A 13 -4.90 -12.79 -15.31
N VAL A 14 -6.06 -13.44 -15.46
CA VAL A 14 -7.14 -13.42 -14.47
C VAL A 14 -7.44 -14.85 -14.06
N SER A 15 -7.57 -15.10 -12.76
CA SER A 15 -7.84 -16.42 -12.19
C SER A 15 -8.96 -16.32 -11.17
N ASP A 16 -9.79 -17.35 -11.10
CA ASP A 16 -10.88 -17.40 -10.12
C ASP A 16 -10.36 -17.68 -8.71
N ILE A 17 -11.06 -17.16 -7.73
CA ILE A 17 -10.79 -17.43 -6.31
C ILE A 17 -11.69 -18.60 -5.88
N VAL A 18 -11.07 -19.63 -5.33
CA VAL A 18 -11.82 -20.78 -4.78
C VAL A 18 -12.83 -20.30 -3.73
N ASN A 19 -14.07 -20.74 -3.86
CA ASN A 19 -15.21 -20.36 -3.01
C ASN A 19 -15.56 -18.85 -3.08
N SER A 20 -15.41 -18.22 -4.25
CA SER A 20 -15.85 -16.85 -4.47
C SER A 20 -16.46 -16.70 -5.86
N ASP A 21 -17.75 -16.41 -5.91
CA ASP A 21 -18.48 -16.23 -7.18
C ASP A 21 -18.36 -14.80 -7.74
N ASN A 22 -17.90 -13.86 -6.91
CA ASN A 22 -17.90 -12.42 -7.24
C ASN A 22 -16.52 -11.79 -7.34
N LEU A 23 -15.45 -12.56 -7.11
CA LEU A 23 -14.09 -12.04 -7.08
C LEU A 23 -13.15 -12.93 -7.89
N SER A 24 -12.23 -12.30 -8.60
CA SER A 24 -11.12 -12.91 -9.32
C SER A 24 -9.80 -12.28 -8.91
N VAL A 25 -8.69 -12.92 -9.24
CA VAL A 25 -7.34 -12.39 -9.05
C VAL A 25 -6.78 -11.98 -10.40
N ALA A 26 -6.39 -10.74 -10.54
CA ALA A 26 -5.66 -10.25 -11.70
C ALA A 26 -4.16 -10.16 -11.40
N GLU A 27 -3.35 -10.57 -12.35
CA GLU A 27 -1.89 -10.42 -12.38
C GLU A 27 -1.52 -9.49 -13.54
N MET A 28 -0.54 -8.62 -13.34
CA MET A 28 -0.09 -7.63 -14.31
C MET A 28 1.22 -8.08 -14.97
N GLU A 29 1.45 -7.72 -16.26
CA GLU A 29 2.64 -8.16 -17.01
C GLU A 29 3.95 -7.70 -16.35
N ASP A 30 4.03 -6.43 -15.95
CA ASP A 30 5.27 -5.80 -15.49
C ASP A 30 5.39 -5.69 -13.97
N LYS A 31 4.43 -6.26 -13.24
CA LYS A 31 4.39 -6.17 -11.77
C LYS A 31 4.13 -7.54 -11.17
N GLY A 32 4.97 -7.94 -10.22
CA GLY A 32 4.80 -9.19 -9.48
C GLY A 32 3.64 -9.20 -8.48
N TRP A 33 2.81 -8.16 -8.49
CA TRP A 33 1.69 -8.01 -7.55
C TRP A 33 0.43 -8.68 -8.07
N ARG A 34 -0.36 -9.21 -7.13
CA ARG A 34 -1.71 -9.72 -7.38
C ARG A 34 -2.73 -8.77 -6.79
N VAL A 35 -3.80 -8.52 -7.55
CA VAL A 35 -4.90 -7.66 -7.13
C VAL A 35 -6.20 -8.41 -7.26
N VAL A 36 -7.02 -8.38 -6.21
CA VAL A 36 -8.36 -8.94 -6.25
C VAL A 36 -9.29 -7.93 -6.93
N VAL A 37 -9.99 -8.38 -7.93
CA VAL A 37 -10.92 -7.59 -8.76
C VAL A 37 -12.31 -8.22 -8.73
N SER A 38 -13.33 -7.47 -9.13
CA SER A 38 -14.67 -8.02 -9.32
C SER A 38 -14.68 -9.05 -10.45
N TRP A 39 -15.43 -10.12 -10.27
CA TRP A 39 -15.55 -11.16 -11.29
C TRP A 39 -16.05 -10.58 -12.60
N GLY A 40 -15.41 -10.93 -13.71
CA GLY A 40 -15.78 -10.46 -15.05
C GLY A 40 -15.45 -9.00 -15.38
N SER A 41 -14.87 -8.22 -14.45
CA SER A 41 -14.51 -6.81 -14.70
C SER A 41 -13.29 -6.64 -15.62
N LEU A 42 -12.39 -7.62 -15.63
CA LEU A 42 -11.16 -7.60 -16.42
C LEU A 42 -10.88 -8.99 -17.00
N LYS A 43 -10.16 -9.02 -18.13
CA LYS A 43 -9.68 -10.22 -18.82
C LYS A 43 -8.18 -10.08 -19.12
N ALA A 44 -7.54 -11.20 -19.39
CA ALA A 44 -6.16 -11.19 -19.89
C ALA A 44 -6.06 -10.38 -21.18
N GLY A 45 -5.07 -9.50 -21.27
CA GLY A 45 -4.87 -8.57 -22.37
C GLY A 45 -5.52 -7.18 -22.18
N ASP A 46 -6.47 -7.04 -21.28
CA ASP A 46 -7.12 -5.75 -21.03
C ASP A 46 -6.14 -4.72 -20.47
N LEU A 47 -6.41 -3.45 -20.76
CA LEU A 47 -5.74 -2.33 -20.13
C LEU A 47 -6.49 -1.89 -18.88
N ALA A 48 -5.74 -1.58 -17.84
CA ALA A 48 -6.28 -1.20 -16.54
C ALA A 48 -5.44 -0.10 -15.90
N VAL A 49 -6.04 0.65 -15.00
CA VAL A 49 -5.34 1.60 -14.12
C VAL A 49 -5.02 0.88 -12.81
N TYR A 50 -3.75 0.79 -12.50
CA TYR A 50 -3.24 0.24 -11.25
C TYR A 50 -2.88 1.35 -10.27
N PHE A 51 -3.48 1.31 -9.10
CA PHE A 51 -3.18 2.21 -7.98
C PHE A 51 -2.32 1.46 -6.95
N GLU A 52 -1.16 1.99 -6.66
CA GLU A 52 -0.25 1.39 -5.68
C GLU A 52 -0.77 1.51 -4.25
N ILE A 53 -0.23 0.69 -3.36
CA ILE A 53 -0.46 0.85 -1.91
C ILE A 53 0.04 2.22 -1.45
N ASP A 54 -0.63 2.78 -0.44
CA ASP A 54 -0.40 4.13 0.09
C ASP A 54 -0.74 5.28 -0.88
N SER A 55 -1.42 4.98 -1.98
CA SER A 55 -2.10 6.01 -2.77
C SER A 55 -3.31 6.56 -2.01
N ALA A 56 -3.48 7.87 -2.06
CA ALA A 56 -4.61 8.63 -1.54
C ALA A 56 -5.49 9.07 -2.72
N LEU A 57 -6.71 8.52 -2.80
CA LEU A 57 -7.63 8.79 -3.89
C LEU A 57 -8.68 9.83 -3.45
N PRO A 58 -9.18 10.67 -4.38
CA PRO A 58 -10.21 11.65 -4.08
C PRO A 58 -11.54 10.97 -3.69
N VAL A 59 -12.19 11.48 -2.64
CA VAL A 59 -13.45 10.91 -2.10
C VAL A 59 -14.63 11.23 -2.98
N ASP A 60 -14.57 12.34 -3.72
CA ASP A 60 -15.68 12.85 -4.51
C ASP A 60 -15.86 12.15 -5.87
N ASP A 61 -14.86 11.39 -6.29
CA ASP A 61 -14.93 10.61 -7.52
C ASP A 61 -15.78 9.35 -7.30
N SER A 62 -16.87 9.27 -8.05
CA SER A 62 -17.86 8.18 -7.97
C SER A 62 -17.25 6.80 -8.29
N ARG A 63 -16.20 6.75 -9.11
CA ARG A 63 -15.48 5.51 -9.47
C ARG A 63 -14.91 4.79 -8.26
N TYR A 64 -14.58 5.54 -7.21
CA TYR A 64 -14.01 5.00 -5.96
C TYR A 64 -15.05 4.83 -4.85
N GLY A 65 -16.32 5.07 -5.13
CA GLY A 65 -17.39 5.06 -4.13
C GLY A 65 -17.47 3.78 -3.29
N PHE A 66 -17.20 2.63 -3.91
CA PHE A 66 -17.20 1.32 -3.23
C PHE A 66 -16.10 1.16 -2.17
N LEU A 67 -15.07 2.01 -2.22
CA LEU A 67 -13.95 2.01 -1.25
C LEU A 67 -14.28 2.75 0.05
N LYS A 68 -15.31 3.63 0.06
CA LYS A 68 -15.61 4.51 1.19
C LYS A 68 -15.73 3.77 2.52
N GLN A 69 -16.40 2.63 2.53
CA GLN A 69 -16.59 1.86 3.78
C GLN A 69 -15.29 1.37 4.43
N ARG A 70 -14.24 1.12 3.67
CA ARG A 70 -13.00 0.47 4.16
C ARG A 70 -11.77 1.35 4.09
N CYS A 71 -11.74 2.29 3.15
CA CYS A 71 -10.54 3.05 2.82
C CYS A 71 -10.61 4.51 3.25
N LEU A 72 -11.79 5.02 3.63
CA LEU A 72 -11.96 6.42 4.03
C LEU A 72 -11.05 6.77 5.21
N LYS A 73 -10.36 7.88 5.06
CA LYS A 73 -9.55 8.54 6.06
C LYS A 73 -9.95 10.00 6.13
N GLU A 74 -10.24 10.46 7.33
CA GLU A 74 -10.59 11.84 7.62
C GLU A 74 -9.52 12.46 8.50
N PHE A 75 -9.09 13.64 8.13
CA PHE A 75 -8.18 14.47 8.91
C PHE A 75 -8.98 15.60 9.53
N LYS A 76 -8.92 15.72 10.84
CA LYS A 76 -9.70 16.68 11.62
C LYS A 76 -8.80 17.72 12.26
N ARG A 77 -9.31 18.93 12.33
CA ARG A 77 -8.76 20.01 13.16
C ARG A 77 -9.82 20.38 14.19
N GLY A 78 -9.62 19.93 15.45
CA GLY A 78 -10.70 19.94 16.44
C GLY A 78 -11.83 18.98 16.03
N ASP A 79 -13.05 19.50 15.98
CA ASP A 79 -14.24 18.72 15.58
C ASP A 79 -14.54 18.81 14.07
N GLU A 80 -13.83 19.66 13.32
CA GLU A 80 -14.04 19.86 11.90
C GLU A 80 -13.21 18.90 11.05
N VAL A 81 -13.85 18.27 10.06
CA VAL A 81 -13.15 17.47 9.04
C VAL A 81 -12.57 18.42 7.99
N VAL A 82 -11.25 18.54 7.95
CA VAL A 82 -10.52 19.43 7.04
C VAL A 82 -10.23 18.78 5.70
N LEU A 83 -9.98 17.46 5.72
CA LEU A 83 -9.62 16.70 4.53
C LEU A 83 -10.12 15.27 4.66
N SER A 84 -10.62 14.73 3.56
CA SER A 84 -11.00 13.31 3.44
C SER A 84 -10.33 12.69 2.23
N THR A 85 -9.86 11.44 2.36
CA THR A 85 -9.26 10.68 1.26
C THR A 85 -9.51 9.18 1.41
N LEU A 86 -9.33 8.45 0.32
CA LEU A 86 -9.41 6.98 0.30
C LEU A 86 -8.01 6.39 0.21
N ARG A 87 -7.49 5.84 1.31
CA ARG A 87 -6.16 5.22 1.33
C ARG A 87 -6.19 3.80 0.81
N ILE A 88 -5.42 3.51 -0.23
CA ILE A 88 -5.20 2.16 -0.72
C ILE A 88 -4.21 1.42 0.18
N LYS A 89 -4.57 0.20 0.55
CA LYS A 89 -3.76 -0.67 1.42
C LYS A 89 -3.72 -2.08 0.89
N THR A 90 -2.73 -2.84 1.32
CA THR A 90 -2.76 -4.29 1.19
C THR A 90 -3.93 -4.86 2.01
N VAL A 91 -4.75 -5.67 1.38
CA VAL A 91 -5.90 -6.33 2.01
C VAL A 91 -5.87 -7.84 1.73
N LYS A 92 -6.44 -8.62 2.63
CA LYS A 92 -6.64 -10.05 2.43
C LYS A 92 -8.12 -10.32 2.20
N LEU A 93 -8.47 -10.80 1.01
CA LEU A 93 -9.83 -11.11 0.57
C LEU A 93 -9.94 -12.59 0.20
N ARG A 94 -10.84 -13.32 0.85
CA ARG A 94 -11.04 -14.76 0.61
C ARG A 94 -9.72 -15.58 0.66
N GLY A 95 -8.80 -15.21 1.55
CA GLY A 95 -7.50 -15.88 1.68
C GLY A 95 -6.40 -15.37 0.76
N VAL A 96 -6.73 -14.57 -0.27
CA VAL A 96 -5.78 -13.98 -1.21
C VAL A 96 -5.34 -12.59 -0.76
N ILE A 97 -4.04 -12.34 -0.85
CA ILE A 97 -3.47 -11.00 -0.59
C ILE A 97 -3.62 -10.18 -1.87
N SER A 98 -4.29 -9.03 -1.74
CA SER A 98 -4.46 -8.01 -2.78
C SER A 98 -3.59 -6.81 -2.45
N GLN A 99 -2.69 -6.45 -3.37
CA GLN A 99 -1.74 -5.35 -3.20
C GLN A 99 -2.04 -4.24 -4.21
N GLY A 100 -2.71 -3.21 -3.74
CA GLY A 100 -3.20 -2.12 -4.58
C GLY A 100 -4.64 -2.29 -5.02
N LEU A 101 -5.03 -1.46 -6.00
CA LEU A 101 -6.35 -1.45 -6.64
C LEU A 101 -6.14 -1.49 -8.15
N LEU A 102 -7.00 -2.23 -8.85
CA LEU A 102 -6.99 -2.33 -10.30
C LEU A 102 -8.40 -2.08 -10.84
N LEU A 103 -8.55 -1.09 -11.73
CA LEU A 103 -9.80 -0.73 -12.37
C LEU A 103 -9.64 -0.73 -13.89
N PRO A 104 -10.69 -1.10 -14.66
CA PRO A 104 -10.63 -1.07 -16.12
C PRO A 104 -10.28 0.31 -16.65
N LEU A 105 -9.40 0.40 -17.66
CA LEU A 105 -9.05 1.69 -18.28
C LEU A 105 -10.26 2.38 -18.92
N VAL A 106 -11.24 1.63 -19.37
CA VAL A 106 -12.47 2.16 -19.98
C VAL A 106 -13.27 3.07 -19.03
N ASP A 107 -13.11 2.92 -17.73
CA ASP A 107 -13.74 3.78 -16.72
C ASP A 107 -13.06 5.15 -16.60
N PHE A 108 -11.96 5.37 -17.34
CA PHE A 108 -11.13 6.58 -17.31
C PHE A 108 -10.95 7.19 -18.71
N PRO A 109 -12.01 7.80 -19.28
CA PRO A 109 -11.96 8.36 -20.63
C PRO A 109 -10.87 9.45 -20.79
N GLU A 110 -10.51 10.14 -19.70
CA GLU A 110 -9.43 11.13 -19.66
C GLU A 110 -8.04 10.53 -19.91
N LEU A 111 -7.90 9.20 -19.83
CA LEU A 111 -6.66 8.48 -20.06
C LEU A 111 -6.60 7.81 -21.43
N SER A 112 -7.46 8.18 -22.37
CA SER A 112 -7.57 7.55 -23.71
C SER A 112 -6.28 7.59 -24.52
N GLU A 113 -5.42 8.58 -24.28
CA GLU A 113 -4.12 8.75 -24.96
C GLU A 113 -2.95 8.11 -24.19
N CYS A 114 -3.21 7.57 -22.98
CA CYS A 114 -2.16 7.01 -22.16
C CYS A 114 -1.87 5.54 -22.54
N GLY A 115 -0.59 5.21 -22.60
CA GLY A 115 -0.09 3.88 -22.89
C GLY A 115 0.32 3.08 -21.65
N VAL A 116 0.61 1.79 -21.87
CA VAL A 116 1.12 0.92 -20.80
C VAL A 116 2.42 1.48 -20.23
N GLY A 117 2.50 1.58 -18.91
CA GLY A 117 3.64 2.12 -18.18
C GLY A 117 3.58 3.62 -17.89
N ASP A 118 2.62 4.34 -18.46
CA ASP A 118 2.47 5.77 -18.17
C ASP A 118 2.05 6.02 -16.73
N ASP A 119 2.61 7.09 -16.17
CA ASP A 119 2.22 7.59 -14.85
C ASP A 119 1.02 8.52 -15.01
N VAL A 120 -0.10 8.12 -14.44
CA VAL A 120 -1.36 8.87 -14.50
C VAL A 120 -1.74 9.50 -13.16
N SER A 121 -0.82 9.49 -12.19
CA SER A 121 -1.07 9.98 -10.83
C SER A 121 -1.55 11.43 -10.81
N SER A 122 -0.91 12.31 -11.58
CA SER A 122 -1.27 13.73 -11.64
C SER A 122 -2.60 13.98 -12.34
N ILE A 123 -2.91 13.22 -13.39
CA ILE A 123 -4.17 13.36 -14.15
C ILE A 123 -5.37 12.96 -13.25
N LEU A 124 -5.17 11.92 -12.45
CA LEU A 124 -6.21 11.40 -11.56
C LEU A 124 -6.19 12.02 -10.15
N HIS A 125 -5.35 13.04 -9.93
CA HIS A 125 -5.18 13.70 -8.63
C HIS A 125 -4.87 12.73 -7.49
N ILE A 126 -3.98 11.77 -7.75
CA ILE A 126 -3.54 10.79 -6.76
C ILE A 126 -2.30 11.31 -6.04
N GLU A 127 -2.38 11.36 -4.71
CA GLU A 127 -1.29 11.83 -3.86
C GLU A 127 -0.73 10.69 -3.00
N HIS A 128 0.47 10.87 -2.47
CA HIS A 128 1.02 9.92 -1.52
C HIS A 128 0.41 10.15 -0.14
N TYR A 129 -0.21 9.12 0.43
CA TYR A 129 -0.95 9.25 1.69
C TYR A 129 -0.11 9.79 2.84
N ASP A 130 1.15 9.37 2.97
CA ASP A 130 2.01 9.83 4.08
C ASP A 130 2.38 11.30 3.95
N GLU A 131 2.55 11.83 2.73
CA GLU A 131 2.79 13.25 2.47
C GLU A 131 1.54 14.07 2.80
N LEU A 132 0.39 13.60 2.34
CA LEU A 132 -0.92 14.21 2.63
C LEU A 132 -1.24 14.25 4.13
N ALA A 133 -0.89 13.19 4.85
CA ALA A 133 -1.13 13.06 6.28
C ALA A 133 -0.12 13.82 7.14
N ALA A 134 1.05 14.19 6.62
CA ALA A 134 2.15 14.78 7.37
C ALA A 134 1.76 16.06 8.15
N PRO A 135 1.06 17.06 7.57
CA PRO A 135 0.66 18.26 8.28
C PRO A 135 -0.21 17.97 9.50
N PHE A 136 -1.11 16.98 9.40
CA PHE A 136 -2.05 16.63 10.46
C PHE A 136 -1.41 15.82 11.59
N ARG A 137 -0.31 15.12 11.32
CA ARG A 137 0.47 14.42 12.36
C ARG A 137 1.14 15.37 13.33
N HIS A 138 1.49 16.58 12.87
CA HIS A 138 2.16 17.58 13.70
C HIS A 138 1.17 18.43 14.51
N GLU A 139 -0.03 18.71 14.01
CA GLU A 139 -1.00 19.59 14.66
C GLU A 139 -1.63 18.98 15.91
N HIS A 140 -1.73 17.67 16.01
CA HIS A 140 -2.43 17.04 17.12
C HIS A 140 -1.56 16.75 18.36
N GLY A 141 -0.29 17.15 18.37
CA GLY A 141 0.56 16.88 19.54
C GLY A 141 0.52 15.41 20.02
N VAL A 142 -0.36 14.62 19.40
CA VAL A 142 -0.31 13.20 19.46
C VAL A 142 0.89 12.84 18.57
N PHE A 143 2.05 12.89 19.18
CA PHE A 143 2.86 11.72 19.05
C PHE A 143 1.85 10.58 19.26
N VAL A 144 1.31 10.01 18.22
CA VAL A 144 1.14 8.59 18.20
C VAL A 144 2.55 8.15 18.45
N ALA A 145 2.86 7.95 19.72
CA ALA A 145 4.05 7.28 20.13
C ALA A 145 4.08 6.14 19.15
N ARG A 146 5.02 6.16 18.21
CA ARG A 146 5.39 4.98 17.46
C ARG A 146 5.37 3.96 18.54
N SER A 147 4.34 3.08 18.54
CA SER A 147 4.00 2.18 19.62
C SER A 147 5.28 1.88 20.36
N GLU A 148 5.56 2.56 21.43
CA GLU A 148 6.84 2.77 22.12
C GLU A 148 7.91 2.04 21.34
N SER A 149 8.53 2.72 20.37
CA SER A 149 9.59 2.09 19.56
C SER A 149 10.61 1.75 20.62
N ARG A 150 10.68 0.51 20.93
CA ARG A 150 11.34 -0.05 22.08
C ARG A 150 12.83 0.23 21.97
N GLY A 151 13.23 1.50 22.19
CA GLY A 151 14.58 2.02 22.04
C GLY A 151 14.91 2.46 20.59
N GLU A 152 15.91 3.31 20.45
CA GLU A 152 16.51 3.61 19.16
C GLU A 152 17.10 2.32 18.57
N PHE A 153 16.95 2.17 17.26
CA PHE A 153 17.57 1.06 16.55
C PHE A 153 19.09 1.15 16.78
N PRO A 154 19.70 0.12 17.37
CA PRO A 154 21.10 0.19 17.75
C PRO A 154 21.98 0.59 16.57
N SER A 155 22.85 1.60 16.76
CA SER A 155 23.66 2.17 15.69
C SER A 155 24.68 1.19 15.09
N PHE A 156 24.95 0.08 15.79
CA PHE A 156 25.83 -0.98 15.33
C PHE A 156 25.15 -2.00 14.39
N ILE A 157 23.84 -1.94 14.25
CA ILE A 157 23.11 -2.79 13.31
C ILE A 157 22.99 -2.01 12.00
N PRO A 158 23.49 -2.55 10.87
CA PRO A 158 23.30 -1.90 9.57
C PRO A 158 21.81 -1.75 9.28
N LYS A 159 21.38 -0.53 8.95
CA LYS A 159 20.04 -0.28 8.46
C LYS A 159 19.98 -0.69 6.99
N THR A 160 19.73 -1.96 6.73
CA THR A 160 19.45 -2.43 5.38
C THR A 160 18.00 -2.82 5.30
N ASP A 161 17.30 -2.40 4.26
CA ASP A 161 15.89 -2.72 4.05
C ASP A 161 15.68 -4.20 3.68
N GLU A 162 16.75 -4.94 3.43
CA GLU A 162 16.73 -6.29 2.87
C GLU A 162 17.12 -7.39 3.86
N GLU A 163 17.88 -7.08 4.91
CA GLU A 163 18.31 -8.08 5.87
C GLU A 163 17.35 -8.18 7.05
N ARG A 164 16.70 -9.31 7.15
CA ARG A 164 15.92 -9.67 8.34
C ARG A 164 16.84 -9.98 9.49
N ILE A 165 16.43 -9.64 10.71
CA ILE A 165 17.18 -9.94 11.96
C ILE A 165 17.59 -11.42 12.05
N GLN A 166 16.80 -12.32 11.46
CA GLN A 166 17.16 -13.75 11.39
C GLN A 166 18.48 -14.03 10.66
N ASN A 167 18.85 -13.19 9.71
CA ASN A 167 20.10 -13.33 8.95
C ASN A 167 21.32 -12.79 9.73
N LEU A 168 21.09 -12.08 10.84
CA LEU A 168 22.12 -11.49 11.69
C LEU A 168 22.40 -12.32 12.94
N VAL A 169 21.94 -13.57 13.01
CA VAL A 169 22.12 -14.46 14.17
C VAL A 169 23.59 -14.59 14.56
N GLU A 170 24.46 -14.77 13.58
CA GLU A 170 25.90 -14.90 13.76
C GLU A 170 26.54 -13.62 14.36
N TYR A 171 26.04 -12.46 13.95
CA TYR A 171 26.43 -11.16 14.49
C TYR A 171 26.00 -11.00 15.96
N PHE A 172 24.79 -11.40 16.31
CA PHE A 172 24.31 -11.39 17.69
C PHE A 172 25.06 -12.39 18.59
N GLU A 173 25.39 -13.56 18.10
CA GLU A 173 26.20 -14.53 18.84
C GLU A 173 27.60 -13.97 19.15
N THR A 174 28.24 -13.28 18.21
CA THR A 174 29.54 -12.63 18.38
C THR A 174 29.48 -11.49 19.40
N MET A 175 28.33 -10.83 19.56
CA MET A 175 28.11 -9.71 20.48
C MET A 175 27.69 -10.15 21.89
N LYS A 176 27.30 -11.40 22.11
CA LYS A 176 26.92 -11.95 23.43
C LYS A 176 28.01 -11.80 24.51
N GLY A 177 29.26 -11.71 24.10
CA GLY A 177 30.39 -11.49 25.02
C GLY A 177 30.62 -10.03 25.43
N LYS A 178 29.98 -9.08 24.77
CA LYS A 178 30.08 -7.66 25.12
C LYS A 178 28.83 -7.30 25.91
N ARG A 179 29.01 -6.71 27.10
CA ARG A 179 27.96 -6.34 28.09
C ARG A 179 26.83 -5.44 27.57
N PHE A 180 26.14 -5.86 26.53
CA PHE A 180 24.87 -5.33 26.15
C PHE A 180 23.82 -6.25 26.74
N GLY A 181 22.87 -5.71 27.49
CA GLY A 181 21.81 -6.52 28.10
C GLY A 181 21.22 -7.46 27.06
N ALA A 182 21.04 -8.72 27.43
CA ALA A 182 20.47 -9.73 26.54
C ALA A 182 19.18 -9.18 25.91
N PRO A 183 19.01 -9.27 24.58
CA PRO A 183 17.76 -8.88 23.95
C PRO A 183 16.64 -9.65 24.65
N SER A 184 15.61 -8.94 25.08
CA SER A 184 14.46 -9.60 25.71
C SER A 184 13.89 -10.62 24.72
N LYS A 185 13.37 -11.74 25.21
CA LYS A 185 12.77 -12.81 24.37
C LYS A 185 11.74 -12.29 23.34
N ALA A 186 11.22 -11.08 23.54
CA ALA A 186 10.33 -10.40 22.62
C ALA A 186 10.97 -10.05 21.26
N TRP A 187 12.30 -9.99 21.16
CA TRP A 187 13.03 -9.73 19.91
C TRP A 187 13.24 -10.98 19.06
N LEU A 188 13.11 -12.16 19.66
CA LEU A 188 13.34 -13.44 18.97
C LEU A 188 12.06 -14.05 18.39
N ASN A 189 10.90 -13.44 18.65
CA ASN A 189 9.60 -13.93 18.21
C ASN A 189 8.89 -12.99 17.19
N LEU A 190 9.65 -12.18 16.48
CA LEU A 190 9.15 -11.39 15.34
C LEU A 190 9.46 -12.07 14.02
#